data_d5af623bcb23e6c98589ce9d926263d2
#
_entry.id   d5af623bcb23e6c98589ce9d926263d2
#
_cell.length_a   1.000
_cell.length_b   1.000
_cell.length_c   1.000
_cell.angle_alpha   90.00
_cell.angle_beta   90.00
_cell.angle_gamma   90.00
#
_symmetry.space_group_name_H-M   'P 1'
#
loop_
_entity.id
_entity.type
_entity.pdbx_description
1 polymer ?
#
loop_
_entity_poly.entity_id
_entity_poly.type
_entity_poly.pdbx_seq_one_letter_code
_entity_poly.pdbx_strand_id
1 'polypeptide(L)'
;MKQKFGIILAAGKGTRMKSSLYKVMHPVCGKPMVEHVVDQVEKTGATEIVAIVGHGAEMVQNHLGERVSYAVQAEQLGTGHAVLQAESLLKGKEGTTIVICGDTPLLTSETLSALMEEHERTGAKATILTAIAEDPTGYGRVIRDADGSVLKNVEQKDATPEEQQVKEINTGTYCFDNVALFSALHEVGNDNAQGEYYLPDVLEILKKRGEVVSAYPMKDFDEGMGVNDRVALSKAEKYMRLRINEEHMRNGVTLIDPEATYIESTVQIGADTVIEPGVMLKGKTVIGSNCFIGAHSVVRDSVLEDGVRLVAANIEESHMKRGSNAGPFAHLRPNSVLGERVHVGNFVEVKNSTLGADTKVGHLTYIGDADLGEDINVGCGTVFVNYDGKNKHRATIGSHVFIGCNANIVAPVTVGDDVFIAAGSTITEDVPAGALAIARSRQVNKEDYASKLPSAQKD
;
A
#
# COMPACT_ATOMS: atom_id res chain seq x y z
N MET A 1 26.45 -16.53 -17.00
CA MET A 1 25.31 -16.94 -16.15
C MET A 1 24.20 -17.39 -17.08
N LYS A 2 23.46 -18.43 -16.73
CA LYS A 2 22.25 -18.83 -17.48
C LYS A 2 21.22 -17.70 -17.39
N GLN A 3 20.43 -17.51 -18.43
CA GLN A 3 19.32 -16.55 -18.40
C GLN A 3 18.26 -17.02 -17.39
N LYS A 4 17.56 -16.06 -16.79
CA LYS A 4 16.48 -16.32 -15.82
C LYS A 4 15.20 -15.70 -16.34
N PHE A 5 14.13 -16.46 -16.32
CA PHE A 5 12.81 -16.06 -16.81
C PHE A 5 11.76 -16.21 -15.70
N GLY A 6 10.72 -15.40 -15.76
CA GLY A 6 9.55 -15.51 -14.89
C GLY A 6 8.28 -15.72 -15.70
N ILE A 7 7.42 -16.64 -15.29
CA ILE A 7 6.05 -16.77 -15.79
C ILE A 7 5.11 -16.61 -14.60
N ILE A 8 4.25 -15.60 -14.66
CA ILE A 8 3.30 -15.28 -13.59
C ILE A 8 1.90 -15.63 -14.04
N LEU A 9 1.26 -16.57 -13.35
CA LEU A 9 -0.09 -17.04 -13.67
C LEU A 9 -1.14 -16.09 -13.09
N ALA A 10 -1.76 -15.28 -13.93
CA ALA A 10 -2.74 -14.26 -13.56
C ALA A 10 -4.02 -14.34 -14.39
N ALA A 11 -4.36 -15.50 -15.00
CA ALA A 11 -5.53 -15.64 -15.89
C ALA A 11 -6.82 -16.10 -15.19
N GLY A 12 -6.75 -16.53 -13.93
CA GLY A 12 -7.88 -17.14 -13.21
C GLY A 12 -9.02 -16.17 -12.91
N LYS A 13 -10.27 -16.60 -13.05
CA LYS A 13 -11.49 -15.77 -12.85
C LYS A 13 -11.72 -15.28 -11.42
N GLY A 14 -11.18 -15.98 -10.41
CA GLY A 14 -11.26 -15.56 -9.01
C GLY A 14 -12.68 -15.46 -8.43
N THR A 15 -13.61 -16.32 -8.83
CA THR A 15 -15.03 -16.26 -8.47
C THR A 15 -15.29 -16.29 -6.96
N ARG A 16 -14.40 -16.95 -6.17
CA ARG A 16 -14.46 -17.02 -4.71
C ARG A 16 -14.25 -15.66 -4.02
N MET A 17 -13.61 -14.70 -4.71
CA MET A 17 -13.45 -13.34 -4.20
C MET A 17 -14.75 -12.55 -4.13
N LYS A 18 -15.78 -12.95 -4.87
CA LYS A 18 -17.09 -12.26 -4.95
C LYS A 18 -16.93 -10.75 -5.16
N SER A 19 -16.15 -10.37 -6.17
CA SER A 19 -15.73 -8.99 -6.44
C SER A 19 -15.77 -8.69 -7.93
N SER A 20 -16.05 -7.43 -8.26
CA SER A 20 -15.85 -6.87 -9.61
C SER A 20 -14.37 -6.57 -9.88
N LEU A 21 -13.56 -6.37 -8.83
CA LEU A 21 -12.12 -6.23 -8.97
C LEU A 21 -11.51 -7.58 -9.29
N TYR A 22 -10.63 -7.60 -10.29
CA TYR A 22 -9.95 -8.82 -10.71
C TYR A 22 -9.09 -9.39 -9.57
N LYS A 23 -9.08 -10.73 -9.39
CA LYS A 23 -8.51 -11.40 -8.21
C LYS A 23 -7.12 -10.91 -7.84
N VAL A 24 -6.18 -10.92 -8.79
CA VAL A 24 -4.78 -10.58 -8.54
C VAL A 24 -4.54 -9.08 -8.35
N MET A 25 -5.56 -8.26 -8.60
CA MET A 25 -5.54 -6.81 -8.38
C MET A 25 -5.98 -6.41 -6.97
N HIS A 26 -6.47 -7.34 -6.15
CA HIS A 26 -6.75 -7.02 -4.75
C HIS A 26 -5.48 -6.63 -4.02
N PRO A 27 -5.49 -5.48 -3.30
CA PRO A 27 -4.31 -5.00 -2.62
C PRO A 27 -4.02 -5.81 -1.34
N VAL A 28 -2.73 -5.94 -1.07
CA VAL A 28 -2.15 -6.37 0.21
C VAL A 28 -1.17 -5.28 0.62
N CYS A 29 -1.35 -4.67 1.78
CA CYS A 29 -0.58 -3.51 2.24
C CYS A 29 -0.40 -2.43 1.16
N GLY A 30 -1.51 -2.04 0.51
CA GLY A 30 -1.57 -0.95 -0.45
C GLY A 30 -1.16 -1.28 -1.89
N LYS A 31 -0.61 -2.48 -2.15
CA LYS A 31 -0.09 -2.89 -3.46
C LYS A 31 -0.83 -4.14 -3.98
N PRO A 32 -1.27 -4.20 -5.26
CA PRO A 32 -1.88 -5.39 -5.84
C PRO A 32 -1.04 -6.65 -5.66
N MET A 33 -1.68 -7.80 -5.44
CA MET A 33 -1.00 -9.08 -5.23
C MET A 33 -0.05 -9.41 -6.37
N VAL A 34 -0.47 -9.23 -7.62
CA VAL A 34 0.37 -9.51 -8.79
C VAL A 34 1.63 -8.65 -8.81
N GLU A 35 1.57 -7.40 -8.34
CA GLU A 35 2.75 -6.53 -8.29
C GLU A 35 3.75 -6.99 -7.22
N HIS A 36 3.27 -7.46 -6.05
CA HIS A 36 4.17 -8.09 -5.07
C HIS A 36 4.93 -9.26 -5.68
N VAL A 37 4.24 -10.12 -6.45
CA VAL A 37 4.87 -11.26 -7.12
C VAL A 37 5.90 -10.80 -8.17
N VAL A 38 5.55 -9.82 -9.01
CA VAL A 38 6.49 -9.24 -10.00
C VAL A 38 7.74 -8.71 -9.32
N ASP A 39 7.57 -7.91 -8.25
CA ASP A 39 8.69 -7.34 -7.49
C ASP A 39 9.66 -8.42 -6.98
N GLN A 40 9.13 -9.54 -6.48
CA GLN A 40 10.00 -10.62 -5.97
C GLN A 40 10.70 -11.39 -7.09
N VAL A 41 10.01 -11.63 -8.22
CA VAL A 41 10.63 -12.26 -9.40
C VAL A 41 11.72 -11.37 -10.01
N GLU A 42 11.51 -10.07 -10.12
CA GLU A 42 12.53 -9.11 -10.58
C GLU A 42 13.81 -9.17 -9.73
N LYS A 43 13.64 -9.22 -8.39
CA LYS A 43 14.77 -9.31 -7.45
C LYS A 43 15.61 -10.58 -7.60
N THR A 44 15.09 -11.67 -8.18
CA THR A 44 15.90 -12.88 -8.49
C THR A 44 16.86 -12.66 -9.65
N GLY A 45 16.77 -11.53 -10.35
CA GLY A 45 17.54 -11.23 -11.55
C GLY A 45 16.93 -11.82 -12.83
N ALA A 46 15.62 -12.06 -12.84
CA ALA A 46 14.90 -12.45 -14.05
C ALA A 46 15.03 -11.35 -15.13
N THR A 47 15.48 -11.76 -16.32
CA THR A 47 15.71 -10.83 -17.45
C THR A 47 14.47 -10.61 -18.30
N GLU A 48 13.56 -11.55 -18.28
CA GLU A 48 12.25 -11.48 -18.94
C GLU A 48 11.19 -12.08 -18.03
N ILE A 49 10.09 -11.35 -17.87
CA ILE A 49 8.93 -11.81 -17.08
C ILE A 49 7.70 -11.76 -17.98
N VAL A 50 6.94 -12.85 -18.02
CA VAL A 50 5.71 -12.97 -18.78
C VAL A 50 4.54 -13.15 -17.83
N ALA A 51 3.60 -12.22 -17.83
CA ALA A 51 2.34 -12.35 -17.11
C ALA A 51 1.29 -13.02 -18.02
N ILE A 52 0.79 -14.17 -17.58
CA ILE A 52 -0.31 -14.86 -18.28
C ILE A 52 -1.61 -14.24 -17.78
N VAL A 53 -2.29 -13.52 -18.65
CA VAL A 53 -3.52 -12.80 -18.35
C VAL A 53 -4.71 -13.45 -19.08
N GLY A 54 -5.90 -13.21 -18.56
CA GLY A 54 -7.14 -13.73 -19.12
C GLY A 54 -8.27 -12.72 -18.99
N HIS A 55 -9.36 -13.14 -18.37
CA HIS A 55 -10.43 -12.20 -18.04
C HIS A 55 -9.88 -11.12 -17.10
N GLY A 56 -10.01 -9.82 -17.47
CA GLY A 56 -9.43 -8.71 -16.70
C GLY A 56 -7.99 -8.35 -17.08
N ALA A 57 -7.48 -8.84 -18.20
CA ALA A 57 -6.14 -8.54 -18.73
C ALA A 57 -5.82 -7.03 -18.72
N GLU A 58 -6.77 -6.20 -19.13
CA GLU A 58 -6.61 -4.74 -19.22
C GLU A 58 -6.23 -4.11 -17.87
N MET A 59 -6.83 -4.55 -16.75
CA MET A 59 -6.49 -4.03 -15.43
C MET A 59 -5.05 -4.33 -15.04
N VAL A 60 -4.59 -5.55 -15.32
CA VAL A 60 -3.21 -5.97 -15.03
C VAL A 60 -2.23 -5.23 -15.92
N GLN A 61 -2.53 -5.11 -17.22
CA GLN A 61 -1.70 -4.42 -18.20
C GLN A 61 -1.56 -2.93 -17.89
N ASN A 62 -2.66 -2.26 -17.56
CA ASN A 62 -2.65 -0.83 -17.21
C ASN A 62 -1.85 -0.58 -15.92
N HIS A 63 -1.85 -1.53 -14.98
CA HIS A 63 -1.14 -1.38 -13.71
C HIS A 63 0.35 -1.68 -13.83
N LEU A 64 0.72 -2.82 -14.43
CA LEU A 64 2.13 -3.25 -14.53
C LEU A 64 2.88 -2.58 -15.70
N GLY A 65 2.14 -2.08 -16.71
CA GLY A 65 2.74 -1.39 -17.86
C GLY A 65 3.76 -2.26 -18.60
N GLU A 66 4.92 -1.69 -18.88
CA GLU A 66 6.02 -2.33 -19.62
C GLU A 66 6.99 -3.15 -18.74
N ARG A 67 6.72 -3.27 -17.45
CA ARG A 67 7.56 -4.07 -16.53
C ARG A 67 7.61 -5.55 -16.92
N VAL A 68 6.56 -6.05 -17.56
CA VAL A 68 6.42 -7.45 -17.97
C VAL A 68 5.88 -7.54 -19.38
N SER A 69 6.15 -8.66 -20.06
CA SER A 69 5.46 -9.03 -21.28
C SER A 69 4.16 -9.78 -20.95
N TYR A 70 3.22 -9.80 -21.87
CA TYR A 70 1.90 -10.41 -21.64
C TYR A 70 1.61 -11.49 -22.65
N ALA A 71 1.06 -12.62 -22.17
CA ALA A 71 0.47 -13.65 -23.01
C ALA A 71 -0.98 -13.92 -22.56
N VAL A 72 -1.90 -14.06 -23.50
CA VAL A 72 -3.33 -14.17 -23.20
C VAL A 72 -3.77 -15.61 -23.20
N GLN A 73 -4.32 -16.08 -22.09
CA GLN A 73 -5.06 -17.32 -21.98
C GLN A 73 -6.56 -17.05 -22.23
N ALA A 74 -7.02 -17.24 -23.45
CA ALA A 74 -8.41 -16.95 -23.83
C ALA A 74 -9.41 -17.90 -23.17
N GLU A 75 -9.05 -19.19 -23.07
CA GLU A 75 -9.85 -20.23 -22.41
C GLU A 75 -9.08 -20.80 -21.22
N GLN A 76 -9.71 -20.87 -20.06
CA GLN A 76 -9.08 -21.37 -18.82
C GLN A 76 -9.14 -22.91 -18.81
N LEU A 77 -8.21 -23.54 -19.53
CA LEU A 77 -8.10 -25.00 -19.66
C LEU A 77 -7.07 -25.61 -18.70
N GLY A 78 -6.67 -24.91 -17.67
CA GLY A 78 -5.73 -25.37 -16.64
C GLY A 78 -4.40 -24.62 -16.63
N THR A 79 -3.57 -24.94 -15.63
CA THR A 79 -2.29 -24.24 -15.37
C THR A 79 -1.20 -24.54 -16.39
N GLY A 80 -1.14 -25.78 -16.91
CA GLY A 80 -0.24 -26.15 -18.00
C GLY A 80 -0.57 -25.41 -19.28
N HIS A 81 -1.87 -25.33 -19.63
CA HIS A 81 -2.33 -24.53 -20.77
C HIS A 81 -2.00 -23.04 -20.60
N ALA A 82 -2.07 -22.51 -19.37
CA ALA A 82 -1.69 -21.12 -19.10
C ALA A 82 -0.20 -20.88 -19.39
N VAL A 83 0.69 -21.74 -18.87
CA VAL A 83 2.14 -21.63 -19.09
C VAL A 83 2.49 -21.74 -20.57
N LEU A 84 1.79 -22.60 -21.31
CA LEU A 84 2.01 -22.79 -22.75
C LEU A 84 1.79 -21.50 -23.55
N GLN A 85 0.96 -20.55 -23.08
CA GLN A 85 0.78 -19.26 -23.75
C GLN A 85 2.06 -18.41 -23.80
N ALA A 86 3.01 -18.64 -22.86
CA ALA A 86 4.30 -17.96 -22.88
C ALA A 86 5.27 -18.52 -23.94
N GLU A 87 4.94 -19.61 -24.60
CA GLU A 87 5.82 -20.28 -25.57
C GLU A 87 6.28 -19.33 -26.67
N SER A 88 5.39 -18.51 -27.22
CA SER A 88 5.72 -17.56 -28.29
C SER A 88 6.79 -16.53 -27.91
N LEU A 89 6.97 -16.28 -26.61
CA LEU A 89 7.94 -15.32 -26.08
C LEU A 89 9.22 -15.97 -25.58
N LEU A 90 9.15 -17.21 -25.06
CA LEU A 90 10.26 -17.85 -24.36
C LEU A 90 10.79 -19.13 -25.03
N LYS A 91 10.10 -19.68 -26.05
CA LYS A 91 10.53 -20.92 -26.75
C LYS A 91 11.94 -20.80 -27.32
N GLY A 92 12.74 -21.85 -27.10
CA GLY A 92 14.09 -21.97 -27.62
C GLY A 92 15.14 -21.12 -26.89
N LYS A 93 14.75 -20.33 -25.92
CA LYS A 93 15.70 -19.60 -25.04
C LYS A 93 16.26 -20.58 -24.00
N GLU A 94 17.59 -20.58 -23.85
CA GLU A 94 18.26 -21.40 -22.83
C GLU A 94 18.28 -20.66 -21.50
N GLY A 95 17.85 -21.31 -20.42
CA GLY A 95 17.84 -20.69 -19.09
C GLY A 95 16.94 -21.42 -18.10
N THR A 96 16.76 -20.77 -16.95
CA THR A 96 15.92 -21.24 -15.86
C THR A 96 14.66 -20.40 -15.77
N THR A 97 13.49 -21.04 -15.76
CA THR A 97 12.19 -20.37 -15.68
C THR A 97 11.53 -20.64 -14.34
N ILE A 98 11.22 -19.57 -13.60
CA ILE A 98 10.30 -19.64 -12.46
C ILE A 98 8.87 -19.53 -12.98
N VAL A 99 8.00 -20.45 -12.55
CA VAL A 99 6.55 -20.36 -12.73
C VAL A 99 5.91 -20.15 -11.38
N ILE A 100 5.14 -19.07 -11.22
CA ILE A 100 4.55 -18.64 -9.96
C ILE A 100 3.13 -18.11 -10.15
N CYS A 101 2.26 -18.31 -9.17
CA CYS A 101 0.90 -17.79 -9.17
C CYS A 101 0.86 -16.31 -8.77
N GLY A 102 0.11 -15.49 -9.49
CA GLY A 102 -0.05 -14.06 -9.21
C GLY A 102 -0.85 -13.74 -7.94
N ASP A 103 -1.35 -14.75 -7.27
CA ASP A 103 -2.11 -14.67 -6.02
C ASP A 103 -1.35 -15.19 -4.79
N THR A 104 -0.02 -15.32 -4.88
CA THR A 104 0.89 -15.69 -3.78
C THR A 104 1.78 -14.50 -3.37
N PRO A 105 1.21 -13.40 -2.84
CA PRO A 105 1.92 -12.15 -2.63
C PRO A 105 2.99 -12.20 -1.53
N LEU A 106 3.00 -13.25 -0.71
CA LEU A 106 3.90 -13.39 0.43
C LEU A 106 5.22 -14.07 0.11
N LEU A 107 5.36 -14.73 -1.07
CA LEU A 107 6.62 -15.34 -1.49
C LEU A 107 7.72 -14.29 -1.60
N THR A 108 8.90 -14.62 -1.06
CA THR A 108 10.06 -13.73 -1.03
C THR A 108 11.06 -14.05 -2.13
N SER A 109 11.86 -13.05 -2.51
CA SER A 109 12.97 -13.24 -3.46
C SER A 109 14.03 -14.19 -2.92
N GLU A 110 14.19 -14.26 -1.60
CA GLU A 110 15.11 -15.17 -0.91
C GLU A 110 14.67 -16.64 -1.12
N THR A 111 13.40 -16.94 -0.91
CA THR A 111 12.83 -18.27 -1.13
C THR A 111 12.89 -18.64 -2.62
N LEU A 112 12.56 -17.71 -3.53
CA LEU A 112 12.66 -17.96 -4.98
C LEU A 112 14.11 -18.17 -5.42
N SER A 113 15.06 -17.42 -4.90
CA SER A 113 16.50 -17.58 -5.18
C SER A 113 17.00 -18.92 -4.69
N ALA A 114 16.63 -19.33 -3.48
CA ALA A 114 17.00 -20.63 -2.92
C ALA A 114 16.43 -21.80 -3.73
N LEU A 115 15.19 -21.67 -4.25
CA LEU A 115 14.60 -22.63 -5.17
C LEU A 115 15.42 -22.76 -6.47
N MET A 116 15.86 -21.63 -7.05
CA MET A 116 16.69 -21.61 -8.25
C MET A 116 18.09 -22.21 -8.01
N GLU A 117 18.70 -21.89 -6.86
CA GLU A 117 19.99 -22.47 -6.47
C GLU A 117 19.90 -23.98 -6.30
N GLU A 118 18.83 -24.49 -5.68
CA GLU A 118 18.59 -25.94 -5.56
C GLU A 118 18.38 -26.59 -6.93
N HIS A 119 17.65 -25.95 -7.82
CA HIS A 119 17.45 -26.40 -9.20
C HIS A 119 18.77 -26.53 -9.97
N GLU A 120 19.63 -25.52 -9.85
CA GLU A 120 20.96 -25.53 -10.51
C GLU A 120 21.90 -26.56 -9.85
N ARG A 121 21.92 -26.63 -8.52
CA ARG A 121 22.77 -27.54 -7.75
C ARG A 121 22.49 -29.01 -8.06
N THR A 122 21.23 -29.37 -8.23
CA THR A 122 20.82 -30.75 -8.54
C THR A 122 20.89 -31.08 -10.02
N GLY A 123 21.09 -30.09 -10.88
CA GLY A 123 21.01 -30.27 -12.34
C GLY A 123 19.62 -30.68 -12.82
N ALA A 124 18.59 -30.38 -12.02
CA ALA A 124 17.22 -30.77 -12.30
C ALA A 124 16.67 -30.08 -13.55
N LYS A 125 15.72 -30.75 -14.24
CA LYS A 125 14.90 -30.16 -15.29
C LYS A 125 13.61 -29.55 -14.77
N ALA A 126 13.19 -29.98 -13.58
CA ALA A 126 12.10 -29.39 -12.82
C ALA A 126 12.39 -29.45 -11.32
N THR A 127 12.09 -28.38 -10.58
CA THR A 127 12.15 -28.35 -9.12
C THR A 127 10.87 -27.71 -8.62
N ILE A 128 10.12 -28.43 -7.79
CA ILE A 128 8.89 -27.93 -7.18
C ILE A 128 9.21 -27.28 -5.82
N LEU A 129 8.64 -26.12 -5.55
CA LEU A 129 8.63 -25.53 -4.22
C LEU A 129 7.55 -26.23 -3.40
N THR A 130 7.93 -26.89 -2.32
CA THR A 130 7.01 -27.60 -1.42
C THR A 130 6.92 -26.97 -0.06
N ALA A 131 5.91 -27.34 0.70
CA ALA A 131 5.77 -26.96 2.10
C ALA A 131 5.17 -28.14 2.90
N ILE A 132 5.43 -28.17 4.21
CA ILE A 132 4.79 -29.14 5.11
C ILE A 132 3.60 -28.45 5.76
N ALA A 133 2.39 -28.90 5.42
CA ALA A 133 1.15 -28.38 5.96
C ALA A 133 0.68 -29.20 7.16
N GLU A 134 0.23 -28.55 8.22
CA GLU A 134 -0.46 -29.22 9.34
C GLU A 134 -1.76 -29.86 8.84
N ASP A 135 -2.57 -29.07 8.13
CA ASP A 135 -3.76 -29.51 7.39
C ASP A 135 -3.53 -29.30 5.86
N PRO A 136 -3.26 -30.38 5.12
CA PRO A 136 -2.98 -30.31 3.71
C PRO A 136 -4.24 -30.25 2.84
N THR A 137 -5.43 -30.19 3.42
CA THR A 137 -6.72 -30.23 2.69
C THR A 137 -6.81 -29.12 1.64
N GLY A 138 -7.16 -29.52 0.42
CA GLY A 138 -7.32 -28.58 -0.70
C GLY A 138 -6.06 -28.31 -1.53
N TYR A 139 -4.91 -28.82 -1.11
CA TYR A 139 -3.65 -28.69 -1.86
C TYR A 139 -3.34 -29.98 -2.64
N GLY A 140 -2.53 -29.90 -3.69
CA GLY A 140 -1.87 -31.03 -4.31
C GLY A 140 -0.83 -31.66 -3.36
N ARG A 141 -0.66 -32.98 -3.42
CA ARG A 141 0.31 -33.71 -2.60
C ARG A 141 1.54 -34.07 -3.40
N VAL A 142 2.70 -33.82 -2.84
CA VAL A 142 3.98 -34.24 -3.42
C VAL A 142 4.32 -35.64 -2.89
N ILE A 143 4.23 -36.61 -3.79
CA ILE A 143 4.50 -38.02 -3.47
C ILE A 143 5.98 -38.29 -3.75
N ARG A 144 6.65 -38.89 -2.77
CA ARG A 144 8.06 -39.28 -2.92
C ARG A 144 8.23 -40.77 -3.13
N ASP A 145 9.27 -41.13 -3.85
CA ASP A 145 9.76 -42.49 -4.00
C ASP A 145 10.45 -42.99 -2.72
N ALA A 146 10.77 -44.27 -2.69
CA ALA A 146 11.48 -44.91 -1.55
C ALA A 146 12.89 -44.32 -1.31
N ASP A 147 13.52 -43.74 -2.31
CA ASP A 147 14.80 -43.06 -2.25
C ASP A 147 14.68 -41.57 -1.85
N GLY A 148 13.45 -41.08 -1.59
CA GLY A 148 13.14 -39.70 -1.27
C GLY A 148 13.03 -38.74 -2.45
N SER A 149 13.22 -39.22 -3.70
CA SER A 149 13.04 -38.42 -4.91
C SER A 149 11.56 -38.12 -5.15
N VAL A 150 11.26 -37.04 -5.87
CA VAL A 150 9.88 -36.69 -6.26
C VAL A 150 9.39 -37.74 -7.28
N LEU A 151 8.29 -38.43 -6.97
CA LEU A 151 7.63 -39.36 -7.86
C LEU A 151 6.60 -38.63 -8.73
N LYS A 152 5.66 -37.95 -8.11
CA LYS A 152 4.57 -37.22 -8.79
C LYS A 152 3.93 -36.18 -7.86
N ASN A 153 3.14 -35.30 -8.45
CA ASN A 153 2.15 -34.48 -7.70
C ASN A 153 0.75 -35.03 -7.98
N VAL A 154 -0.09 -35.11 -6.94
CA VAL A 154 -1.48 -35.55 -7.08
C VAL A 154 -2.40 -34.49 -6.50
N GLU A 155 -3.32 -33.99 -7.31
CA GLU A 155 -4.30 -33.01 -6.87
C GLU A 155 -5.27 -33.61 -5.85
N GLN A 156 -5.82 -32.79 -4.93
CA GLN A 156 -6.72 -33.25 -3.83
C GLN A 156 -7.87 -34.13 -4.33
N LYS A 157 -8.42 -33.84 -5.52
CA LYS A 157 -9.58 -34.55 -6.06
C LYS A 157 -9.24 -35.89 -6.70
N ASP A 158 -7.99 -36.05 -7.10
CA ASP A 158 -7.46 -37.26 -7.78
C ASP A 158 -6.67 -38.13 -6.78
N ALA A 159 -6.42 -37.67 -5.56
CA ALA A 159 -5.62 -38.36 -4.56
C ALA A 159 -6.38 -39.53 -3.89
N THR A 160 -5.70 -40.69 -3.77
CA THR A 160 -6.18 -41.84 -2.97
C THR A 160 -6.24 -41.45 -1.46
N PRO A 161 -6.97 -42.23 -0.64
CA PRO A 161 -7.01 -41.99 0.80
C PRO A 161 -5.62 -41.98 1.48
N GLU A 162 -4.69 -42.80 1.01
CA GLU A 162 -3.31 -42.86 1.49
C GLU A 162 -2.53 -41.61 1.07
N GLU A 163 -2.66 -41.18 -0.17
CA GLU A 163 -2.01 -39.97 -0.68
C GLU A 163 -2.52 -38.71 0.00
N GLN A 164 -3.80 -38.67 0.38
CA GLN A 164 -4.37 -37.55 1.13
C GLN A 164 -3.77 -37.33 2.53
N GLN A 165 -3.12 -38.36 3.11
CA GLN A 165 -2.42 -38.26 4.40
C GLN A 165 -1.04 -37.62 4.29
N VAL A 166 -0.49 -37.48 3.06
CA VAL A 166 0.80 -36.85 2.84
C VAL A 166 0.70 -35.36 3.19
N LYS A 167 1.60 -34.89 4.06
CA LYS A 167 1.64 -33.49 4.52
C LYS A 167 2.48 -32.57 3.65
N GLU A 168 3.31 -33.12 2.78
CA GLU A 168 4.09 -32.34 1.82
C GLU A 168 3.18 -31.90 0.66
N ILE A 169 2.99 -30.60 0.54
CA ILE A 169 2.09 -30.00 -0.41
C ILE A 169 2.84 -29.28 -1.54
N ASN A 170 2.17 -29.21 -2.67
CA ASN A 170 2.53 -28.38 -3.80
C ASN A 170 2.09 -26.93 -3.56
N THR A 171 3.03 -25.98 -3.57
CA THR A 171 2.73 -24.55 -3.41
C THR A 171 2.28 -23.88 -4.70
N GLY A 172 2.35 -24.57 -5.85
CA GLY A 172 2.08 -23.99 -7.17
C GLY A 172 3.23 -23.16 -7.75
N THR A 173 4.41 -23.21 -7.12
CA THR A 173 5.61 -22.52 -7.60
C THR A 173 6.68 -23.51 -8.01
N TYR A 174 7.29 -23.26 -9.16
CA TYR A 174 8.24 -24.19 -9.78
C TYR A 174 9.41 -23.45 -10.38
N CYS A 175 10.50 -24.20 -10.53
CA CYS A 175 11.66 -23.83 -11.33
C CYS A 175 11.87 -24.90 -12.42
N PHE A 176 12.03 -24.49 -13.67
CA PHE A 176 12.22 -25.40 -14.80
C PHE A 176 13.43 -25.00 -15.64
N ASP A 177 14.07 -25.98 -16.25
CA ASP A 177 14.84 -25.75 -17.46
C ASP A 177 13.85 -25.32 -18.56
N ASN A 178 14.06 -24.14 -19.15
CA ASN A 178 13.09 -23.52 -20.05
C ASN A 178 12.79 -24.39 -21.29
N VAL A 179 13.80 -25.01 -21.87
CA VAL A 179 13.64 -25.86 -23.06
C VAL A 179 12.88 -27.14 -22.71
N ALA A 180 13.21 -27.76 -21.58
CA ALA A 180 12.54 -28.96 -21.10
C ALA A 180 11.07 -28.68 -20.75
N LEU A 181 10.77 -27.53 -20.16
CA LEU A 181 9.40 -27.09 -19.81
C LEU A 181 8.50 -27.12 -21.06
N PHE A 182 8.83 -26.32 -22.07
CA PHE A 182 7.98 -26.22 -23.26
C PHE A 182 7.91 -27.54 -24.06
N SER A 183 8.99 -28.31 -24.08
CA SER A 183 8.97 -29.65 -24.68
C SER A 183 8.00 -30.60 -23.97
N ALA A 184 7.94 -30.56 -22.62
CA ALA A 184 7.09 -31.45 -21.85
C ALA A 184 5.62 -30.98 -21.84
N LEU A 185 5.36 -29.67 -21.89
CA LEU A 185 4.00 -29.13 -21.91
C LEU A 185 3.15 -29.62 -23.08
N HIS A 186 3.76 -29.95 -24.23
CA HIS A 186 3.05 -30.52 -25.37
C HIS A 186 2.58 -31.96 -25.15
N GLU A 187 3.07 -32.65 -24.10
CA GLU A 187 2.67 -34.03 -23.77
C GLU A 187 1.66 -34.06 -22.60
N VAL A 188 1.39 -32.90 -21.96
CA VAL A 188 0.41 -32.84 -20.87
C VAL A 188 -0.99 -33.12 -21.41
N GLY A 189 -1.66 -34.09 -20.80
CA GLY A 189 -3.04 -34.44 -21.11
C GLY A 189 -4.04 -33.74 -20.20
N ASN A 190 -5.33 -34.02 -20.40
CA ASN A 190 -6.43 -33.51 -19.57
C ASN A 190 -7.35 -34.62 -19.05
N ASP A 191 -6.86 -35.87 -19.02
CA ASP A 191 -7.60 -37.03 -18.49
C ASP A 191 -7.50 -37.07 -16.95
N ASN A 192 -8.22 -36.16 -16.30
CA ASN A 192 -8.28 -36.01 -14.84
C ASN A 192 -9.66 -35.53 -14.40
N ALA A 193 -9.90 -35.48 -13.07
CA ALA A 193 -11.20 -35.15 -12.48
C ALA A 193 -11.77 -33.77 -12.89
N GLN A 194 -10.93 -32.86 -13.37
CA GLN A 194 -11.34 -31.51 -13.78
C GLN A 194 -11.35 -31.31 -15.30
N GLY A 195 -10.77 -32.23 -16.08
CA GLY A 195 -10.60 -32.09 -17.53
C GLY A 195 -9.62 -30.98 -17.92
N GLU A 196 -8.66 -30.66 -17.07
CA GLU A 196 -7.72 -29.55 -17.22
C GLU A 196 -6.30 -30.04 -17.52
N TYR A 197 -5.51 -29.24 -18.24
CA TYR A 197 -4.08 -29.46 -18.43
C TYR A 197 -3.30 -28.98 -17.21
N TYR A 198 -2.89 -29.91 -16.35
CA TYR A 198 -2.19 -29.58 -15.11
C TYR A 198 -0.69 -29.33 -15.34
N LEU A 199 -0.16 -28.21 -14.89
CA LEU A 199 1.29 -27.93 -14.93
C LEU A 199 2.11 -28.99 -14.15
N PRO A 200 1.69 -29.46 -12.97
CA PRO A 200 2.39 -30.53 -12.24
C PRO A 200 2.66 -31.79 -13.02
N ASP A 201 1.87 -32.12 -14.03
CA ASP A 201 2.07 -33.32 -14.84
C ASP A 201 3.40 -33.31 -15.63
N VAL A 202 3.96 -32.12 -15.86
CA VAL A 202 5.32 -31.94 -16.43
C VAL A 202 6.37 -32.65 -15.58
N LEU A 203 6.21 -32.71 -14.25
CA LEU A 203 7.16 -33.40 -13.35
C LEU A 203 7.23 -34.89 -13.68
N GLU A 204 6.07 -35.53 -13.84
CA GLU A 204 5.97 -36.95 -14.16
C GLU A 204 6.47 -37.23 -15.57
N ILE A 205 6.16 -36.40 -16.55
CA ILE A 205 6.65 -36.51 -17.94
C ILE A 205 8.18 -36.45 -17.97
N LEU A 206 8.79 -35.47 -17.30
CA LEU A 206 10.25 -35.34 -17.24
C LEU A 206 10.89 -36.54 -16.52
N LYS A 207 10.30 -37.02 -15.43
CA LYS A 207 10.79 -38.23 -14.75
C LYS A 207 10.73 -39.48 -15.65
N LYS A 208 9.65 -39.66 -16.40
CA LYS A 208 9.53 -40.78 -17.38
C LYS A 208 10.57 -40.69 -18.50
N ARG A 209 11.04 -39.49 -18.84
CA ARG A 209 12.14 -39.27 -19.80
C ARG A 209 13.53 -39.54 -19.19
N GLY A 210 13.61 -39.88 -17.89
CA GLY A 210 14.87 -40.10 -17.17
C GLY A 210 15.55 -38.81 -16.70
N GLU A 211 14.85 -37.66 -16.75
CA GLU A 211 15.36 -36.40 -16.30
C GLU A 211 15.29 -36.27 -14.77
N VAL A 212 16.18 -35.44 -14.20
CA VAL A 212 16.19 -35.19 -12.76
C VAL A 212 15.04 -34.24 -12.40
N VAL A 213 14.19 -34.67 -11.46
CA VAL A 213 13.12 -33.87 -10.86
C VAL A 213 13.39 -33.73 -9.36
N SER A 214 13.43 -32.52 -8.85
CA SER A 214 13.77 -32.17 -7.49
C SER A 214 12.62 -31.46 -6.77
N ALA A 215 12.72 -31.31 -5.46
CA ALA A 215 11.83 -30.49 -4.65
C ALA A 215 12.63 -29.70 -3.63
N TYR A 216 12.23 -28.46 -3.39
CA TYR A 216 12.78 -27.60 -2.37
C TYR A 216 11.70 -27.30 -1.31
N PRO A 217 11.82 -27.82 -0.07
CA PRO A 217 10.88 -27.48 0.98
C PRO A 217 11.16 -26.07 1.51
N MET A 218 10.18 -25.20 1.41
CA MET A 218 10.27 -23.83 1.95
C MET A 218 10.34 -23.86 3.47
N LYS A 219 10.99 -22.84 4.03
CA LYS A 219 11.19 -22.74 5.48
C LYS A 219 9.96 -22.18 6.21
N ASP A 220 9.28 -21.24 5.58
CA ASP A 220 8.11 -20.56 6.13
C ASP A 220 6.88 -20.92 5.29
N PHE A 221 5.96 -21.68 5.88
CA PHE A 221 4.73 -22.12 5.25
C PHE A 221 3.86 -20.94 4.79
N ASP A 222 3.84 -19.85 5.56
CA ASP A 222 2.97 -18.71 5.31
C ASP A 222 3.34 -17.96 4.03
N GLU A 223 4.60 -18.01 3.59
CA GLU A 223 5.02 -17.44 2.31
C GLU A 223 4.29 -18.07 1.10
N GLY A 224 3.98 -19.36 1.16
CA GLY A 224 3.32 -20.10 0.07
C GLY A 224 1.80 -19.95 0.02
N MET A 225 1.21 -19.12 0.88
CA MET A 225 -0.24 -18.98 0.98
C MET A 225 -0.84 -18.33 -0.26
N GLY A 226 -1.66 -19.09 -1.01
CA GLY A 226 -2.44 -18.57 -2.11
C GLY A 226 -3.71 -17.86 -1.63
N VAL A 227 -3.94 -16.64 -2.12
CA VAL A 227 -5.11 -15.83 -1.76
C VAL A 227 -6.27 -16.11 -2.70
N ASN A 228 -7.22 -16.90 -2.26
CA ASN A 228 -8.34 -17.36 -3.09
C ASN A 228 -9.69 -16.74 -2.72
N ASP A 229 -9.82 -16.19 -1.52
CA ASP A 229 -11.01 -15.54 -0.99
C ASP A 229 -10.65 -14.39 -0.03
N ARG A 230 -11.67 -13.75 0.54
CA ARG A 230 -11.49 -12.61 1.45
C ARG A 230 -10.88 -12.97 2.79
N VAL A 231 -11.05 -14.21 3.24
CA VAL A 231 -10.45 -14.67 4.50
C VAL A 231 -8.94 -14.83 4.31
N ALA A 232 -8.54 -15.50 3.22
CA ALA A 232 -7.13 -15.62 2.85
C ALA A 232 -6.49 -14.24 2.59
N LEU A 233 -7.22 -13.31 1.94
CA LEU A 233 -6.75 -11.94 1.72
C LEU A 233 -6.45 -11.22 3.06
N SER A 234 -7.35 -11.33 4.04
CA SER A 234 -7.14 -10.74 5.37
C SER A 234 -5.94 -11.33 6.11
N LYS A 235 -5.70 -12.64 5.95
CA LYS A 235 -4.51 -13.30 6.51
C LYS A 235 -3.23 -12.79 5.82
N ALA A 236 -3.22 -12.73 4.49
CA ALA A 236 -2.08 -12.20 3.73
C ALA A 236 -1.75 -10.75 4.12
N GLU A 237 -2.78 -9.91 4.29
CA GLU A 237 -2.65 -8.53 4.80
C GLU A 237 -1.96 -8.50 6.16
N LYS A 238 -2.39 -9.35 7.10
CA LYS A 238 -1.77 -9.43 8.44
C LYS A 238 -0.30 -9.85 8.37
N TYR A 239 0.03 -10.90 7.62
CA TYR A 239 1.41 -11.39 7.49
C TYR A 239 2.31 -10.34 6.83
N MET A 240 1.88 -9.76 5.72
CA MET A 240 2.64 -8.72 5.02
C MET A 240 2.88 -7.51 5.92
N ARG A 241 1.85 -7.05 6.63
CA ARG A 241 1.95 -5.92 7.57
C ARG A 241 2.99 -6.18 8.66
N LEU A 242 2.96 -7.35 9.28
CA LEU A 242 3.95 -7.69 10.32
C LEU A 242 5.38 -7.72 9.77
N ARG A 243 5.56 -8.23 8.55
CA ARG A 243 6.86 -8.23 7.86
C ARG A 243 7.36 -6.81 7.58
N ILE A 244 6.50 -5.94 7.05
CA ILE A 244 6.81 -4.52 6.80
C ILE A 244 7.16 -3.81 8.12
N ASN A 245 6.37 -4.03 9.16
CA ASN A 245 6.59 -3.43 10.47
C ASN A 245 7.91 -3.91 11.09
N GLU A 246 8.24 -5.19 10.97
CA GLU A 246 9.52 -5.74 11.44
C GLU A 246 10.71 -5.12 10.67
N GLU A 247 10.59 -4.92 9.36
CA GLU A 247 11.62 -4.26 8.55
C GLU A 247 11.86 -2.82 9.03
N HIS A 248 10.80 -2.04 9.27
CA HIS A 248 10.93 -0.69 9.83
C HIS A 248 11.57 -0.69 11.22
N MET A 249 11.19 -1.62 12.10
CA MET A 249 11.81 -1.74 13.43
C MET A 249 13.31 -2.09 13.34
N ARG A 250 13.70 -3.00 12.44
CA ARG A 250 15.12 -3.32 12.18
C ARG A 250 15.91 -2.13 11.64
N ASN A 251 15.24 -1.21 10.96
CA ASN A 251 15.81 0.03 10.43
C ASN A 251 15.76 1.20 11.42
N GLY A 252 15.45 0.95 12.71
CA GLY A 252 15.52 1.93 13.78
C GLY A 252 14.23 2.69 14.06
N VAL A 253 13.09 2.28 13.54
CA VAL A 253 11.77 2.84 13.88
C VAL A 253 11.21 2.14 15.12
N THR A 254 10.64 2.89 16.05
CA THR A 254 9.95 2.33 17.22
C THR A 254 8.45 2.23 16.95
N LEU A 255 7.92 1.01 16.87
CA LEU A 255 6.49 0.73 16.85
C LEU A 255 6.06 0.27 18.23
N ILE A 256 5.17 1.00 18.91
CA ILE A 256 4.70 0.65 20.28
C ILE A 256 3.87 -0.63 20.24
N ASP A 257 3.03 -0.79 19.21
CA ASP A 257 2.25 -2.00 18.95
C ASP A 257 2.29 -2.33 17.46
N PRO A 258 3.20 -3.23 17.02
CA PRO A 258 3.30 -3.61 15.63
C PRO A 258 2.03 -4.28 15.06
N GLU A 259 1.25 -4.96 15.90
CA GLU A 259 0.01 -5.59 15.45
C GLU A 259 -1.11 -4.58 15.17
N ALA A 260 -1.12 -3.45 15.88
CA ALA A 260 -2.09 -2.37 15.72
C ALA A 260 -1.58 -1.18 14.88
N THR A 261 -0.48 -1.35 14.14
CA THR A 261 0.09 -0.33 13.26
C THR A 261 -0.01 -0.77 11.80
N TYR A 262 -0.53 0.10 10.92
CA TYR A 262 -0.84 -0.20 9.52
C TYR A 262 0.04 0.63 8.60
N ILE A 263 1.10 0.02 8.07
CA ILE A 263 2.06 0.67 7.17
C ILE A 263 2.00 -0.02 5.81
N GLU A 264 1.70 0.74 4.76
CA GLU A 264 1.72 0.22 3.40
C GLU A 264 3.16 0.04 2.88
N SER A 265 3.33 -0.90 1.96
CA SER A 265 4.65 -1.35 1.48
C SER A 265 5.50 -0.28 0.77
N THR A 266 4.90 0.84 0.41
CA THR A 266 5.54 1.97 -0.29
C THR A 266 6.02 3.09 0.64
N VAL A 267 5.64 3.02 1.92
CA VAL A 267 5.95 4.05 2.93
C VAL A 267 7.42 3.96 3.35
N GLN A 268 8.05 5.12 3.52
CA GLN A 268 9.42 5.24 4.01
C GLN A 268 9.45 5.98 5.34
N ILE A 269 10.27 5.52 6.29
CA ILE A 269 10.33 6.10 7.64
C ILE A 269 11.79 6.18 8.08
N GLY A 270 12.22 7.35 8.54
CA GLY A 270 13.55 7.57 9.09
C GLY A 270 13.70 7.01 10.51
N ALA A 271 14.96 6.73 10.88
CA ALA A 271 15.31 6.18 12.19
C ALA A 271 14.90 7.11 13.35
N ASP A 272 14.81 6.54 14.56
CA ASP A 272 14.40 7.22 15.79
C ASP A 272 12.99 7.84 15.76
N THR A 273 12.19 7.49 14.74
CA THR A 273 10.76 7.84 14.69
C THR A 273 9.96 6.87 15.54
N VAL A 274 9.05 7.42 16.36
CA VAL A 274 8.16 6.66 17.25
C VAL A 274 6.73 6.70 16.70
N ILE A 275 6.10 5.52 16.59
CA ILE A 275 4.74 5.37 16.07
C ILE A 275 3.87 4.66 17.12
N GLU A 276 2.78 5.31 17.49
CA GLU A 276 1.81 4.80 18.46
C GLU A 276 0.74 3.90 17.79
N PRO A 277 -0.02 3.11 18.58
CA PRO A 277 -1.02 2.18 18.06
C PRO A 277 -2.14 2.88 17.27
N GLY A 278 -2.71 2.17 16.29
CA GLY A 278 -3.82 2.66 15.47
C GLY A 278 -3.42 3.63 14.37
N VAL A 279 -2.14 3.89 14.19
CA VAL A 279 -1.63 4.73 13.09
C VAL A 279 -1.78 4.00 11.75
N MET A 280 -2.17 4.75 10.72
CA MET A 280 -2.25 4.30 9.33
C MET A 280 -1.37 5.17 8.44
N LEU A 281 -0.34 4.58 7.82
CA LEU A 281 0.55 5.24 6.87
C LEU A 281 0.35 4.65 5.48
N LYS A 282 0.00 5.47 4.51
CA LYS A 282 -0.50 5.01 3.20
C LYS A 282 0.18 5.71 2.02
N GLY A 283 0.13 5.03 0.88
CA GLY A 283 0.56 5.57 -0.41
C GLY A 283 2.06 5.89 -0.45
N LYS A 284 2.41 7.00 -1.07
CA LYS A 284 3.79 7.47 -1.22
C LYS A 284 4.27 8.33 -0.04
N THR A 285 3.84 7.99 1.17
CA THR A 285 4.20 8.74 2.39
C THR A 285 5.67 8.55 2.73
N VAL A 286 6.34 9.65 3.02
CA VAL A 286 7.73 9.70 3.49
C VAL A 286 7.78 10.43 4.82
N ILE A 287 8.32 9.79 5.86
CA ILE A 287 8.49 10.34 7.19
C ILE A 287 9.98 10.41 7.50
N GLY A 288 10.45 11.56 7.95
CA GLY A 288 11.83 11.80 8.36
C GLY A 288 12.21 11.10 9.65
N SER A 289 13.36 11.47 10.18
CA SER A 289 13.90 10.94 11.44
C SER A 289 13.40 11.73 12.64
N ASN A 290 13.45 11.11 13.84
CA ASN A 290 13.08 11.74 15.11
C ASN A 290 11.64 12.30 15.13
N CYS A 291 10.75 11.72 14.34
CA CYS A 291 9.33 12.09 14.34
C CYS A 291 8.55 11.38 15.44
N PHE A 292 7.41 11.94 15.82
CA PHE A 292 6.44 11.30 16.70
C PHE A 292 5.08 11.26 16.01
N ILE A 293 4.58 10.06 15.75
CA ILE A 293 3.28 9.85 15.13
C ILE A 293 2.33 9.25 16.16
N GLY A 294 1.53 10.12 16.74
CA GLY A 294 0.59 9.78 17.82
C GLY A 294 -0.58 8.92 17.34
N ALA A 295 -1.17 8.21 18.29
CA ALA A 295 -2.21 7.22 18.06
C ALA A 295 -3.35 7.73 17.17
N HIS A 296 -3.86 6.82 16.32
CA HIS A 296 -4.96 7.06 15.38
C HIS A 296 -4.71 8.17 14.35
N SER A 297 -3.47 8.58 14.13
CA SER A 297 -3.12 9.46 13.02
C SER A 297 -3.19 8.70 11.70
N VAL A 298 -3.69 9.37 10.68
CA VAL A 298 -3.73 8.84 9.30
C VAL A 298 -2.91 9.76 8.41
N VAL A 299 -1.92 9.21 7.71
CA VAL A 299 -1.07 9.95 6.78
C VAL A 299 -1.09 9.28 5.43
N ARG A 300 -1.42 10.02 4.38
CA ARG A 300 -1.50 9.52 3.02
C ARG A 300 -0.80 10.45 2.03
N ASP A 301 0.04 9.88 1.17
CA ASP A 301 0.71 10.59 0.07
C ASP A 301 1.37 11.91 0.49
N SER A 302 2.00 11.92 1.66
CA SER A 302 2.50 13.14 2.32
C SER A 302 3.98 13.02 2.69
N VAL A 303 4.63 14.17 2.81
CA VAL A 303 6.02 14.27 3.26
C VAL A 303 6.06 14.96 4.63
N LEU A 304 6.61 14.27 5.61
CA LEU A 304 6.87 14.78 6.95
C LEU A 304 8.39 14.82 7.15
N GLU A 305 8.96 16.00 7.28
CA GLU A 305 10.40 16.16 7.53
C GLU A 305 10.79 15.80 8.98
N ASP A 306 12.08 15.84 9.29
CA ASP A 306 12.60 15.46 10.59
C ASP A 306 11.96 16.24 11.77
N GLY A 307 11.72 15.53 12.86
CA GLY A 307 11.20 16.11 14.10
C GLY A 307 9.74 16.52 14.04
N VAL A 308 8.99 16.14 13.00
CA VAL A 308 7.55 16.41 12.93
C VAL A 308 6.80 15.62 13.99
N ARG A 309 5.79 16.27 14.59
CA ARG A 309 4.94 15.66 15.62
C ARG A 309 3.48 15.69 15.22
N LEU A 310 2.84 14.51 15.19
CA LEU A 310 1.40 14.35 14.99
C LEU A 310 0.72 13.82 16.24
N VAL A 311 -0.51 14.25 16.51
CA VAL A 311 -1.36 13.69 17.55
C VAL A 311 -2.77 13.55 16.99
N ALA A 312 -3.25 12.33 16.78
CA ALA A 312 -4.59 12.03 16.26
C ALA A 312 -5.01 12.95 15.10
N ALA A 313 -4.13 13.09 14.10
CA ALA A 313 -4.31 14.00 12.98
C ALA A 313 -4.53 13.26 11.66
N ASN A 314 -5.24 13.89 10.72
CA ASN A 314 -5.41 13.40 9.35
C ASN A 314 -4.60 14.28 8.38
N ILE A 315 -3.66 13.69 7.66
CA ILE A 315 -2.73 14.39 6.76
C ILE A 315 -2.82 13.75 5.36
N GLU A 316 -3.22 14.54 4.38
CA GLU A 316 -3.42 14.06 3.01
C GLU A 316 -2.69 14.96 2.01
N GLU A 317 -1.88 14.35 1.13
CA GLU A 317 -1.18 15.03 0.03
C GLU A 317 -0.56 16.37 0.45
N SER A 318 0.13 16.36 1.59
CA SER A 318 0.62 17.56 2.29
C SER A 318 2.11 17.45 2.60
N HIS A 319 2.74 18.59 2.83
CA HIS A 319 4.14 18.68 3.22
C HIS A 319 4.28 19.40 4.56
N MET A 320 4.84 18.72 5.55
CA MET A 320 5.15 19.26 6.86
C MET A 320 6.67 19.39 7.01
N LYS A 321 7.15 20.62 7.10
CA LYS A 321 8.58 20.90 7.25
C LYS A 321 9.06 20.65 8.69
N ARG A 322 10.38 20.64 8.84
CA ARG A 322 11.09 20.30 10.09
C ARG A 322 10.47 20.94 11.33
N GLY A 323 10.23 20.10 12.34
CA GLY A 323 9.77 20.50 13.66
C GLY A 323 8.36 21.06 13.71
N SER A 324 7.60 21.02 12.61
CA SER A 324 6.19 21.38 12.62
C SER A 324 5.35 20.31 13.33
N ASN A 325 4.17 20.69 13.78
CA ASN A 325 3.29 19.76 14.47
C ASN A 325 1.81 20.00 14.12
N ALA A 326 1.01 18.92 14.22
CA ALA A 326 -0.42 18.98 13.96
C ALA A 326 -1.21 18.10 14.94
N GLY A 327 -2.35 18.63 15.38
CA GLY A 327 -3.30 17.90 16.23
C GLY A 327 -3.39 18.40 17.67
N PRO A 328 -4.25 17.76 18.52
CA PRO A 328 -5.12 16.65 18.10
C PRO A 328 -6.27 17.09 17.19
N PHE A 329 -6.77 16.16 16.39
CA PHE A 329 -7.91 16.35 15.48
C PHE A 329 -7.70 17.47 14.44
N ALA A 330 -6.48 17.69 14.01
CA ALA A 330 -6.17 18.56 12.89
C ALA A 330 -6.33 17.80 11.56
N HIS A 331 -6.76 18.51 10.51
CA HIS A 331 -6.90 17.97 9.18
C HIS A 331 -6.13 18.81 8.16
N LEU A 332 -5.03 18.26 7.63
CA LEU A 332 -4.35 18.85 6.48
C LEU A 332 -4.86 18.15 5.21
N ARG A 333 -5.51 18.91 4.37
CA ARG A 333 -6.07 18.48 3.09
C ARG A 333 -5.06 18.74 1.96
N PRO A 334 -5.32 18.16 0.76
CA PRO A 334 -4.39 18.24 -0.36
C PRO A 334 -3.83 19.64 -0.64
N ASN A 335 -2.54 19.67 -1.02
CA ASN A 335 -1.76 20.85 -1.33
C ASN A 335 -1.58 21.80 -0.13
N SER A 336 -1.51 21.26 1.10
CA SER A 336 -1.16 22.05 2.28
C SER A 336 0.33 21.93 2.59
N VAL A 337 0.97 23.07 2.85
CA VAL A 337 2.38 23.15 3.22
C VAL A 337 2.51 23.87 4.56
N LEU A 338 3.05 23.17 5.55
CA LEU A 338 3.45 23.76 6.82
C LEU A 338 4.95 24.07 6.82
N GLY A 339 5.32 25.30 7.01
CA GLY A 339 6.70 25.76 7.19
C GLY A 339 7.36 25.16 8.44
N GLU A 340 8.63 25.48 8.65
CA GLU A 340 9.35 25.01 9.83
C GLU A 340 8.70 25.49 11.12
N ARG A 341 8.61 24.61 12.12
CA ARG A 341 8.09 24.88 13.47
C ARG A 341 6.65 25.42 13.52
N VAL A 342 5.91 25.29 12.43
CA VAL A 342 4.47 25.65 12.41
C VAL A 342 3.71 24.79 13.39
N HIS A 343 2.82 25.42 14.15
CA HIS A 343 1.90 24.75 15.06
C HIS A 343 0.46 24.81 14.55
N VAL A 344 -0.12 23.66 14.24
CA VAL A 344 -1.53 23.49 13.90
C VAL A 344 -2.20 22.71 15.03
N GLY A 345 -3.05 23.37 15.79
CA GLY A 345 -3.68 22.79 16.99
C GLY A 345 -4.98 22.05 16.69
N ASN A 346 -5.80 21.90 17.73
CA ASN A 346 -6.98 21.05 17.67
C ASN A 346 -8.15 21.66 16.87
N PHE A 347 -8.79 20.77 16.08
CA PHE A 347 -9.93 21.12 15.22
C PHE A 347 -9.61 22.22 14.20
N VAL A 348 -8.39 22.24 13.70
CA VAL A 348 -7.96 23.12 12.62
C VAL A 348 -7.96 22.36 11.31
N GLU A 349 -8.52 22.95 10.27
CA GLU A 349 -8.47 22.43 8.91
C GLU A 349 -7.66 23.39 8.04
N VAL A 350 -6.68 22.84 7.31
CA VAL A 350 -5.86 23.56 6.31
C VAL A 350 -6.04 22.89 4.96
N LYS A 351 -6.30 23.69 3.92
CA LYS A 351 -6.53 23.20 2.56
C LYS A 351 -5.88 24.09 1.53
N ASN A 352 -5.10 23.51 0.61
CA ASN A 352 -4.50 24.24 -0.52
C ASN A 352 -3.87 25.58 -0.08
N SER A 353 -3.08 25.53 0.99
CA SER A 353 -2.55 26.72 1.66
C SER A 353 -1.12 26.49 2.12
N THR A 354 -0.34 27.57 2.14
CA THR A 354 1.03 27.60 2.67
C THR A 354 1.08 28.43 3.94
N LEU A 355 1.58 27.86 5.03
CA LEU A 355 1.84 28.56 6.28
C LEU A 355 3.36 28.70 6.43
N GLY A 356 3.85 29.95 6.52
CA GLY A 356 5.25 30.25 6.75
C GLY A 356 5.75 29.82 8.12
N ALA A 357 7.06 29.81 8.29
CA ALA A 357 7.71 29.32 9.51
C ALA A 357 7.17 29.99 10.77
N ASP A 358 7.21 29.27 11.90
CA ASP A 358 6.82 29.76 13.24
C ASP A 358 5.35 30.22 13.37
N THR A 359 4.53 30.04 12.34
CA THR A 359 3.08 30.37 12.37
C THR A 359 2.31 29.44 13.30
N LYS A 360 1.39 30.01 14.09
CA LYS A 360 0.58 29.29 15.08
C LYS A 360 -0.90 29.44 14.78
N VAL A 361 -1.58 28.30 14.64
CA VAL A 361 -3.03 28.16 14.41
C VAL A 361 -3.57 27.20 15.46
N GLY A 362 -3.89 27.71 16.64
CA GLY A 362 -4.09 26.86 17.82
C GLY A 362 -5.41 26.11 17.88
N HIS A 363 -6.53 26.70 17.40
CA HIS A 363 -7.86 26.17 17.70
C HIS A 363 -8.90 26.51 16.64
N LEU A 364 -9.79 25.53 16.30
CA LEU A 364 -11.10 25.76 15.66
C LEU A 364 -11.06 26.73 14.47
N THR A 365 -10.17 26.54 13.54
CA THR A 365 -9.88 27.48 12.46
C THR A 365 -9.94 26.76 11.10
N TYR A 366 -10.49 27.43 10.10
CA TYR A 366 -10.41 26.99 8.71
C TYR A 366 -9.51 27.91 7.89
N ILE A 367 -8.44 27.35 7.29
CA ILE A 367 -7.55 28.06 6.36
C ILE A 367 -7.64 27.35 5.01
N GLY A 368 -8.26 28.00 4.04
CA GLY A 368 -8.42 27.47 2.70
C GLY A 368 -7.99 28.47 1.63
N ASP A 369 -7.24 27.98 0.64
CA ASP A 369 -6.74 28.77 -0.49
C ASP A 369 -6.04 30.07 -0.03
N ALA A 370 -5.03 29.94 0.83
CA ALA A 370 -4.32 31.08 1.42
C ALA A 370 -2.80 30.88 1.46
N ASP A 371 -2.06 31.97 1.32
CA ASP A 371 -0.62 32.03 1.56
C ASP A 371 -0.35 32.95 2.76
N LEU A 372 0.19 32.35 3.83
CA LEU A 372 0.56 33.02 5.05
C LEU A 372 2.09 33.13 5.14
N GLY A 373 2.58 34.33 5.48
CA GLY A 373 3.98 34.57 5.79
C GLY A 373 4.43 33.90 7.09
N GLU A 374 5.52 34.39 7.66
CA GLU A 374 6.15 33.82 8.85
C GLU A 374 5.64 34.49 10.13
N ASP A 375 5.78 33.78 11.27
CA ASP A 375 5.49 34.27 12.62
C ASP A 375 4.09 34.90 12.74
N ILE A 376 3.09 34.21 12.28
CA ILE A 376 1.69 34.65 12.36
C ILE A 376 1.01 33.92 13.50
N ASN A 377 0.18 34.68 14.27
CA ASN A 377 -0.73 34.08 15.23
C ASN A 377 -2.17 34.17 14.74
N VAL A 378 -2.81 33.03 14.51
CA VAL A 378 -4.21 32.97 14.09
C VAL A 378 -5.10 32.60 15.26
N GLY A 379 -5.99 33.53 15.60
CA GLY A 379 -6.92 33.39 16.72
C GLY A 379 -8.01 32.34 16.47
N CYS A 380 -8.51 31.77 17.55
CA CYS A 380 -9.56 30.74 17.54
C CYS A 380 -10.81 31.23 16.78
N GLY A 381 -11.40 30.35 15.97
CA GLY A 381 -12.61 30.64 15.21
C GLY A 381 -12.40 31.51 13.97
N THR A 382 -11.15 31.71 13.55
CA THR A 382 -10.87 32.43 12.31
C THR A 382 -11.26 31.59 11.10
N VAL A 383 -11.89 32.21 10.11
CA VAL A 383 -12.32 31.57 8.87
C VAL A 383 -11.80 32.35 7.66
N PHE A 384 -11.09 31.65 6.79
CA PHE A 384 -10.73 32.14 5.45
C PHE A 384 -11.89 31.82 4.50
N VAL A 385 -12.67 32.86 4.16
CA VAL A 385 -13.85 32.76 3.30
C VAL A 385 -13.38 32.77 1.86
N ASN A 386 -13.09 31.60 1.32
CA ASN A 386 -12.44 31.41 0.02
C ASN A 386 -13.40 31.09 -1.14
N TYR A 387 -14.71 31.03 -0.90
CA TYR A 387 -15.71 30.63 -1.90
C TYR A 387 -16.87 31.62 -1.98
N ASP A 388 -17.15 32.13 -3.17
CA ASP A 388 -18.20 33.12 -3.45
C ASP A 388 -19.53 32.52 -3.91
N GLY A 389 -19.66 31.18 -3.88
CA GLY A 389 -20.80 30.44 -4.39
C GLY A 389 -20.58 29.88 -5.81
N LYS A 390 -19.51 30.29 -6.51
CA LYS A 390 -19.15 29.83 -7.85
C LYS A 390 -17.65 29.57 -7.97
N ASN A 391 -16.81 30.52 -7.55
CA ASN A 391 -15.35 30.48 -7.71
C ASN A 391 -14.67 30.43 -6.34
N LYS A 392 -13.44 29.92 -6.33
CA LYS A 392 -12.55 30.01 -5.18
C LYS A 392 -11.56 31.15 -5.39
N HIS A 393 -11.29 31.86 -4.32
CA HIS A 393 -10.39 33.01 -4.27
C HIS A 393 -9.31 32.76 -3.21
N ARG A 394 -8.14 33.34 -3.43
CA ARG A 394 -6.98 33.19 -2.56
C ARG A 394 -6.75 34.43 -1.71
N ALA A 395 -6.42 34.26 -0.45
CA ALA A 395 -5.98 35.31 0.43
C ALA A 395 -4.46 35.29 0.60
N THR A 396 -3.82 36.45 0.72
CA THR A 396 -2.39 36.57 1.01
C THR A 396 -2.21 37.34 2.31
N ILE A 397 -1.50 36.75 3.28
CA ILE A 397 -1.21 37.36 4.58
C ILE A 397 0.31 37.52 4.69
N GLY A 398 0.76 38.73 4.98
CA GLY A 398 2.16 39.02 5.23
C GLY A 398 2.72 38.36 6.48
N SER A 399 3.94 38.69 6.86
CA SER A 399 4.61 38.13 8.04
C SER A 399 4.31 38.98 9.32
N HIS A 400 4.52 38.36 10.51
CA HIS A 400 4.34 38.98 11.83
C HIS A 400 2.91 39.51 12.08
N VAL A 401 1.91 38.87 11.48
CA VAL A 401 0.52 39.28 11.56
C VAL A 401 -0.17 38.62 12.77
N PHE A 402 -0.94 39.40 13.52
CA PHE A 402 -1.83 38.87 14.54
C PHE A 402 -3.28 38.92 14.05
N ILE A 403 -3.92 37.78 13.93
CA ILE A 403 -5.34 37.66 13.58
C ILE A 403 -6.12 37.34 14.84
N GLY A 404 -6.99 38.29 15.27
CA GLY A 404 -7.83 38.12 16.46
C GLY A 404 -8.88 37.02 16.29
N CYS A 405 -9.37 36.49 17.41
CA CYS A 405 -10.35 35.42 17.42
C CYS A 405 -11.64 35.78 16.67
N ASN A 406 -12.30 34.78 16.06
CA ASN A 406 -13.54 34.98 15.28
C ASN A 406 -13.44 36.03 14.17
N ALA A 407 -12.26 36.17 13.56
CA ALA A 407 -12.08 36.98 12.38
C ALA A 407 -12.49 36.23 11.14
N ASN A 408 -13.09 36.93 10.16
CA ASN A 408 -13.36 36.38 8.83
C ASN A 408 -12.47 37.11 7.82
N ILE A 409 -11.69 36.35 7.03
CA ILE A 409 -10.83 36.87 5.97
C ILE A 409 -11.52 36.54 4.65
N VAL A 410 -12.16 37.48 4.02
CA VAL A 410 -12.96 37.27 2.79
C VAL A 410 -12.08 37.50 1.58
N ALA A 411 -11.67 36.38 0.98
CA ALA A 411 -10.83 36.40 -0.21
C ALA A 411 -11.62 36.83 -1.48
N PRO A 412 -10.96 37.50 -2.45
CA PRO A 412 -9.53 37.81 -2.47
C PRO A 412 -9.19 39.02 -1.60
N VAL A 413 -8.16 38.92 -0.78
CA VAL A 413 -7.67 40.03 0.05
C VAL A 413 -6.17 39.85 0.34
N THR A 414 -5.45 40.97 0.40
CA THR A 414 -4.04 41.02 0.80
C THR A 414 -3.91 41.77 2.12
N VAL A 415 -3.29 41.13 3.09
CA VAL A 415 -2.92 41.71 4.38
C VAL A 415 -1.41 41.91 4.43
N GLY A 416 -0.93 43.12 4.62
CA GLY A 416 0.51 43.42 4.67
C GLY A 416 1.19 42.88 5.95
N ASP A 417 2.50 43.09 6.04
CA ASP A 417 3.29 42.69 7.20
C ASP A 417 2.96 43.51 8.45
N ASP A 418 3.27 42.99 9.63
CA ASP A 418 3.13 43.68 10.93
C ASP A 418 1.69 44.18 11.22
N VAL A 419 0.68 43.51 10.67
CA VAL A 419 -0.74 43.87 10.85
C VAL A 419 -1.35 43.24 12.09
N PHE A 420 -2.21 44.01 12.78
CA PHE A 420 -3.07 43.50 13.84
C PHE A 420 -4.54 43.55 13.40
N ILE A 421 -5.19 42.37 13.27
CA ILE A 421 -6.62 42.27 12.99
C ILE A 421 -7.38 42.11 14.32
N ALA A 422 -8.26 43.04 14.66
CA ALA A 422 -9.04 42.98 15.87
C ALA A 422 -10.02 41.80 15.88
N ALA A 423 -10.21 41.19 17.05
CA ALA A 423 -11.13 40.04 17.18
C ALA A 423 -12.56 40.42 16.73
N GLY A 424 -13.26 39.45 16.10
CA GLY A 424 -14.61 39.63 15.57
C GLY A 424 -14.70 40.51 14.32
N SER A 425 -13.59 40.80 13.65
CA SER A 425 -13.56 41.58 12.41
C SER A 425 -13.84 40.73 11.17
N THR A 426 -14.57 41.32 10.20
CA THR A 426 -14.72 40.72 8.86
C THR A 426 -13.97 41.61 7.85
N ILE A 427 -12.83 41.10 7.38
CA ILE A 427 -11.92 41.78 6.47
C ILE A 427 -12.33 41.50 5.01
N THR A 428 -12.69 42.53 4.29
CA THR A 428 -13.17 42.46 2.90
C THR A 428 -12.36 43.32 1.93
N GLU A 429 -11.40 44.09 2.45
CA GLU A 429 -10.53 44.98 1.69
C GLU A 429 -9.09 44.76 2.13
N ASP A 430 -8.14 45.12 1.26
CA ASP A 430 -6.71 45.01 1.54
C ASP A 430 -6.31 45.82 2.75
N VAL A 431 -5.41 45.26 3.58
CA VAL A 431 -4.92 45.93 4.79
C VAL A 431 -3.45 46.29 4.61
N PRO A 432 -3.09 47.59 4.64
CA PRO A 432 -1.70 47.99 4.49
C PRO A 432 -0.84 47.55 5.67
N ALA A 433 0.47 47.37 5.42
CA ALA A 433 1.43 46.95 6.44
C ALA A 433 1.42 47.90 7.67
N GLY A 434 1.65 47.33 8.85
CA GLY A 434 1.70 48.06 10.13
C GLY A 434 0.35 48.59 10.64
N ALA A 435 -0.77 48.17 10.03
CA ALA A 435 -2.09 48.69 10.39
C ALA A 435 -2.78 47.87 11.49
N LEU A 436 -3.66 48.52 12.23
CA LEU A 436 -4.71 47.91 13.04
C LEU A 436 -6.02 47.89 12.25
N ALA A 437 -6.49 46.71 11.81
CA ALA A 437 -7.76 46.56 11.12
C ALA A 437 -8.89 46.21 12.08
N ILE A 438 -9.94 47.05 12.14
CA ILE A 438 -11.14 46.84 12.95
C ILE A 438 -12.37 46.93 12.04
N ALA A 439 -13.02 45.79 11.81
CA ALA A 439 -14.20 45.70 10.95
C ALA A 439 -15.35 45.01 11.68
N ARG A 440 -15.83 45.67 12.74
CA ARG A 440 -16.96 45.26 13.59
C ARG A 440 -17.69 46.44 14.18
N SER A 441 -18.94 46.23 14.60
CA SER A 441 -19.73 47.25 15.27
C SER A 441 -19.13 47.66 16.62
N ARG A 442 -19.32 48.94 17.03
CA ARG A 442 -18.96 49.37 18.36
C ARG A 442 -19.88 48.74 19.41
N GLN A 443 -19.34 48.38 20.55
CA GLN A 443 -20.11 47.85 21.66
C GLN A 443 -21.07 48.89 22.20
N VAL A 444 -22.31 48.51 22.45
CA VAL A 444 -23.33 49.34 23.12
C VAL A 444 -23.82 48.55 24.33
N ASN A 445 -23.68 49.17 25.52
CA ASN A 445 -24.23 48.64 26.75
C ASN A 445 -25.61 49.27 27.01
N LYS A 446 -26.60 48.43 27.27
CA LYS A 446 -27.94 48.87 27.70
C LYS A 446 -28.05 48.53 29.17
N GLU A 447 -27.97 49.56 30.03
CA GLU A 447 -28.08 49.37 31.46
C GLU A 447 -29.48 48.91 31.85
N ASP A 448 -29.56 48.15 32.93
CA ASP A 448 -30.79 47.60 33.51
C ASP A 448 -31.64 46.73 32.57
N TYR A 449 -31.03 46.28 31.43
CA TYR A 449 -31.77 45.48 30.44
C TYR A 449 -32.20 44.11 30.96
N ALA A 450 -31.51 43.55 31.95
CA ALA A 450 -31.83 42.26 32.55
C ALA A 450 -33.26 42.20 33.13
N SER A 451 -33.74 43.33 33.72
CA SER A 451 -35.11 43.45 34.24
C SER A 451 -36.20 43.29 33.17
N LYS A 452 -35.84 43.47 31.88
CA LYS A 452 -36.75 43.40 30.74
C LYS A 452 -36.79 42.01 30.11
N LEU A 453 -35.94 41.08 30.57
CA LEU A 453 -35.93 39.70 30.05
C LEU A 453 -37.12 38.93 30.61
N PRO A 454 -37.73 38.01 29.81
CA PRO A 454 -38.83 37.17 30.28
C PRO A 454 -38.49 36.34 31.52
N SER A 455 -37.24 35.97 31.70
CA SER A 455 -36.74 35.23 32.87
C SER A 455 -36.70 36.06 34.17
N ALA A 456 -36.72 37.38 34.06
CA ALA A 456 -36.73 38.29 35.24
C ALA A 456 -38.16 38.64 35.69
N GLN A 457 -39.16 38.31 34.89
CA GLN A 457 -40.59 38.51 35.18
C GLN A 457 -41.22 37.22 35.76
N LYS A 458 -40.52 36.57 36.69
CA LYS A 458 -41.11 35.47 37.45
C LYS A 458 -42.04 36.09 38.49
N ASP A 459 -43.34 35.78 38.40
CA ASP A 459 -44.36 36.00 39.42
C ASP A 459 -43.98 35.38 40.76
#